data_ccb3fdbbf4e382d9313ac1a359911e13
#
_entry.id   ccb3fdbbf4e382d9313ac1a359911e13
#
_cell.length_a   1.000
_cell.length_b   1.000
_cell.length_c   1.000
_cell.angle_alpha   90.00
_cell.angle_beta   90.00
_cell.angle_gamma   90.00
#
_symmetry.space_group_name_H-M   'P 1'
#
loop_
_entity.id
_entity.type
_entity.pdbx_description
1 polymer ?
#
loop_
_entity_poly.entity_id
_entity_poly.type
_entity_poly.pdbx_seq_one_letter_code
_entity_poly.pdbx_strand_id
1 'polypeptide(L)'
;MKSYKKAALASAFALMLAACGNEQPKTETVVIETQTETTTNAPAASAEKAPEAAKTMTIKHLSGETVVPMNPQRTVVFDFGSLDTLEALGVNVLGIPKANIPAYLSEYKDPKYLDFGALKEPDFEAIHAAKPDFMIIAIRQAPLYEQFAEIAPTINYNVDDQNYMASLTENATTLGKLFGKEDEAKAQLAELNQEIAKVKAKTENMPEKALIILANDGKISAYGPGSRFGFIHDVLGFKPADETIEVSRHGQSVSFEYVMNLDPDYIFVVDRTAVINEGGTTAKQTVENDLVKNTKAFKNGKIIYLDPNVWYLSGGGLKSTKVMIEDASKALMQ
;
A
#
# COMPACT_ATOMS: atom_id res chain seq x y z
N MET A 1 18.13 -26.21 -41.49
CA MET A 1 17.70 -25.97 -42.88
C MET A 1 16.20 -25.97 -42.95
N LYS A 2 15.59 -24.80 -43.08
CA LYS A 2 14.42 -24.42 -43.89
C LYS A 2 14.08 -22.96 -43.57
N SER A 3 14.46 -22.15 -44.51
CA SER A 3 14.19 -20.73 -44.67
C SER A 3 12.77 -20.56 -45.19
N TYR A 4 12.01 -19.57 -44.70
CA TYR A 4 10.91 -18.97 -45.44
C TYR A 4 10.97 -17.45 -45.45
N LYS A 5 10.82 -16.94 -46.66
CA LYS A 5 11.12 -15.66 -47.22
C LYS A 5 10.08 -14.58 -46.82
N LYS A 6 10.58 -13.35 -46.88
CA LYS A 6 9.88 -12.07 -46.86
C LYS A 6 8.87 -11.95 -48.02
N ALA A 7 7.76 -11.25 -47.79
CA ALA A 7 7.01 -10.57 -48.83
C ALA A 7 6.57 -9.20 -48.31
N ALA A 8 7.14 -8.19 -48.90
CA ALA A 8 6.71 -6.77 -48.79
C ALA A 8 5.66 -6.54 -49.86
N LEU A 9 4.58 -5.80 -49.51
CA LEU A 9 3.71 -5.15 -50.52
C LEU A 9 3.53 -3.69 -50.10
N ALA A 10 4.12 -2.83 -50.91
CA ALA A 10 3.88 -1.41 -50.96
C ALA A 10 2.70 -1.16 -51.93
N SER A 11 1.81 -0.24 -51.55
CA SER A 11 0.90 0.41 -52.49
C SER A 11 0.70 1.86 -52.08
N ALA A 12 1.23 2.71 -52.94
CA ALA A 12 1.02 4.15 -52.96
C ALA A 12 -0.23 4.48 -53.79
N PHE A 13 -1.01 5.48 -53.38
CA PHE A 13 -1.88 6.27 -54.28
C PHE A 13 -2.12 7.64 -53.62
N ALA A 14 -1.61 8.58 -54.19
CA ALA A 14 -1.79 9.75 -55.02
C ALA A 14 -2.71 10.83 -54.43
N LEU A 15 -2.11 12.05 -54.40
CA LEU A 15 -2.68 13.36 -54.15
C LEU A 15 -3.82 13.75 -55.12
N MET A 16 -4.79 14.52 -54.61
CA MET A 16 -5.43 15.59 -55.42
C MET A 16 -5.59 16.86 -54.57
N LEU A 17 -4.98 17.92 -55.08
CA LEU A 17 -5.23 19.32 -54.71
C LEU A 17 -6.33 19.92 -55.56
N ALA A 18 -7.21 20.75 -54.98
CA ALA A 18 -7.89 21.91 -55.61
C ALA A 18 -8.41 22.78 -54.46
N ALA A 19 -7.95 23.91 -54.20
CA ALA A 19 -7.83 25.25 -54.75
C ALA A 19 -9.10 26.10 -54.60
N CYS A 20 -8.93 27.19 -53.82
CA CYS A 20 -9.49 28.56 -53.93
C CYS A 20 -10.98 28.81 -53.67
N GLY A 21 -11.22 29.81 -52.81
CA GLY A 21 -12.46 30.59 -52.75
C GLY A 21 -12.51 31.52 -51.54
N ASN A 22 -11.91 32.72 -51.69
CA ASN A 22 -11.98 33.85 -50.75
C ASN A 22 -13.19 34.70 -51.11
N GLU A 23 -14.08 35.02 -50.16
CA GLU A 23 -14.92 36.21 -50.21
C GLU A 23 -15.56 36.54 -48.85
N GLN A 24 -15.14 37.71 -48.30
CA GLN A 24 -15.94 38.48 -47.34
C GLN A 24 -16.91 39.37 -48.13
N PRO A 25 -18.13 39.61 -47.61
CA PRO A 25 -18.53 41.02 -47.58
C PRO A 25 -19.28 41.49 -46.32
N LYS A 26 -18.90 42.67 -45.94
CA LYS A 26 -19.69 43.88 -45.63
C LYS A 26 -20.73 43.88 -44.52
N THR A 27 -20.42 44.70 -43.59
CA THR A 27 -21.23 45.46 -42.62
C THR A 27 -22.46 46.11 -43.29
N GLU A 28 -23.63 45.97 -42.70
CA GLU A 28 -24.74 46.90 -42.80
C GLU A 28 -25.33 47.20 -41.44
N THR A 29 -25.29 48.47 -41.10
CA THR A 29 -25.88 49.15 -39.96
C THR A 29 -27.31 49.49 -40.28
N VAL A 30 -28.28 49.12 -39.46
CA VAL A 30 -29.63 49.70 -39.50
C VAL A 30 -30.08 50.07 -38.08
N VAL A 31 -30.63 51.26 -38.03
CA VAL A 31 -30.94 52.15 -36.94
C VAL A 31 -32.24 51.78 -36.23
N ILE A 32 -32.22 51.92 -34.91
CA ILE A 32 -33.21 52.29 -33.90
C ILE A 32 -34.68 52.42 -34.34
N GLU A 33 -35.56 51.73 -33.65
CA GLU A 33 -36.83 52.27 -33.16
C GLU A 33 -37.19 51.73 -31.79
N THR A 34 -37.41 52.69 -30.88
CA THR A 34 -37.86 52.56 -29.50
C THR A 34 -39.37 52.37 -29.49
N GLN A 35 -39.91 51.34 -28.86
CA GLN A 35 -41.24 51.36 -28.31
C GLN A 35 -41.27 50.77 -26.91
N THR A 36 -41.85 51.51 -26.01
CA THR A 36 -42.07 51.33 -24.58
C THR A 36 -43.31 50.48 -24.30
N GLU A 37 -43.27 49.82 -23.14
CA GLU A 37 -44.38 49.30 -22.32
C GLU A 37 -44.90 47.88 -22.65
N THR A 38 -44.73 46.90 -21.75
CA THR A 38 -45.72 46.60 -20.71
C THR A 38 -45.13 45.59 -19.71
N THR A 39 -45.20 45.93 -18.43
CA THR A 39 -44.92 45.10 -17.28
C THR A 39 -45.77 43.83 -17.25
N THR A 40 -45.12 42.67 -17.18
CA THR A 40 -45.76 41.46 -16.61
C THR A 40 -44.75 40.76 -15.70
N ASN A 41 -45.09 40.72 -14.42
CA ASN A 41 -44.40 39.94 -13.43
C ASN A 41 -44.34 38.45 -13.79
N ALA A 42 -43.16 37.92 -14.06
CA ALA A 42 -42.87 36.49 -14.04
C ALA A 42 -42.01 36.18 -12.80
N PRO A 43 -42.28 35.09 -12.06
CA PRO A 43 -41.51 34.77 -10.83
C PRO A 43 -40.05 34.46 -11.22
N ALA A 44 -39.18 35.02 -10.42
CA ALA A 44 -37.72 34.76 -10.50
C ALA A 44 -37.45 33.25 -10.48
N ALA A 45 -37.01 32.71 -11.59
CA ALA A 45 -36.39 31.41 -11.62
C ALA A 45 -35.13 31.48 -10.74
N SER A 46 -35.15 30.70 -9.66
CA SER A 46 -33.96 30.49 -8.84
C SER A 46 -32.84 29.98 -9.78
N ALA A 47 -31.79 30.77 -9.93
CA ALA A 47 -30.57 30.34 -10.61
C ALA A 47 -30.05 29.10 -9.85
N GLU A 48 -30.21 27.95 -10.44
CA GLU A 48 -29.60 26.72 -10.00
C GLU A 48 -28.09 26.95 -10.11
N LYS A 49 -27.44 27.02 -8.93
CA LYS A 49 -25.99 27.25 -8.82
C LYS A 49 -25.31 26.10 -9.56
N ALA A 50 -24.62 26.39 -10.65
CA ALA A 50 -23.83 25.40 -11.37
C ALA A 50 -23.00 24.60 -10.37
N PRO A 51 -22.88 23.26 -10.48
CA PRO A 51 -22.09 22.47 -9.56
C PRO A 51 -20.65 23.02 -9.54
N GLU A 52 -20.21 23.42 -8.36
CA GLU A 52 -18.81 23.83 -8.14
C GLU A 52 -17.94 22.65 -8.56
N ALA A 53 -17.01 22.86 -9.50
CA ALA A 53 -16.15 21.79 -9.99
C ALA A 53 -15.48 21.11 -8.80
N ALA A 54 -15.69 19.81 -8.64
CA ALA A 54 -15.14 19.05 -7.53
C ALA A 54 -13.61 19.21 -7.51
N LYS A 55 -13.06 19.64 -6.39
CA LYS A 55 -11.61 19.74 -6.22
C LYS A 55 -10.99 18.35 -6.38
N THR A 56 -9.90 18.25 -7.12
CA THR A 56 -9.18 17.00 -7.36
C THR A 56 -7.72 17.11 -6.92
N MET A 57 -7.09 15.99 -6.72
CA MET A 57 -5.67 15.86 -6.43
C MET A 57 -5.06 14.83 -7.37
N THR A 58 -3.94 15.16 -8.02
CA THR A 58 -3.15 14.17 -8.76
C THR A 58 -2.20 13.47 -7.81
N ILE A 59 -2.28 12.14 -7.76
CA ILE A 59 -1.47 11.30 -6.88
C ILE A 59 -0.56 10.43 -7.74
N LYS A 60 0.74 10.49 -7.45
CA LYS A 60 1.74 9.56 -8.00
C LYS A 60 1.74 8.27 -7.21
N HIS A 61 1.84 7.14 -7.90
CA HIS A 61 1.87 5.83 -7.29
C HIS A 61 2.62 4.81 -8.18
N LEU A 62 2.77 3.58 -7.72
CA LEU A 62 3.59 2.56 -8.40
C LEU A 62 3.14 2.22 -9.84
N SER A 63 1.86 2.42 -10.16
CA SER A 63 1.31 2.15 -11.50
C SER A 63 1.15 3.42 -12.36
N GLY A 64 1.64 4.59 -11.91
CA GLY A 64 1.56 5.84 -12.66
C GLY A 64 1.04 7.02 -11.84
N GLU A 65 0.15 7.81 -12.43
CA GLU A 65 -0.49 8.96 -11.80
C GLU A 65 -2.01 8.86 -11.96
N THR A 66 -2.75 9.16 -10.91
CA THR A 66 -4.22 9.16 -10.93
C THR A 66 -4.77 10.48 -10.40
N VAL A 67 -5.76 11.04 -11.10
CA VAL A 67 -6.53 12.19 -10.62
C VAL A 67 -7.68 11.68 -9.76
N VAL A 68 -7.67 12.05 -8.48
CA VAL A 68 -8.64 11.58 -7.47
C VAL A 68 -9.47 12.77 -6.98
N PRO A 69 -10.80 12.64 -6.80
CA PRO A 69 -11.61 13.67 -6.14
C PRO A 69 -11.15 13.86 -4.69
N MET A 70 -11.08 15.11 -4.23
CA MET A 70 -10.79 15.39 -2.82
C MET A 70 -11.91 14.88 -1.92
N ASN A 71 -11.53 14.33 -0.78
CA ASN A 71 -12.42 13.76 0.21
C ASN A 71 -13.42 12.73 -0.36
N PRO A 72 -12.91 11.66 -1.02
CA PRO A 72 -13.76 10.62 -1.60
C PRO A 72 -14.61 9.95 -0.52
N GLN A 73 -15.86 9.65 -0.85
CA GLN A 73 -16.86 9.17 0.11
C GLN A 73 -17.11 7.66 0.04
N ARG A 74 -16.69 7.04 -1.05
CA ARG A 74 -16.94 5.61 -1.33
C ARG A 74 -15.64 4.88 -1.64
N THR A 75 -14.73 4.95 -0.68
CA THR A 75 -13.38 4.39 -0.81
C THR A 75 -13.38 2.87 -0.58
N VAL A 76 -12.80 2.13 -1.51
CA VAL A 76 -12.53 0.68 -1.41
C VAL A 76 -11.03 0.47 -1.21
N VAL A 77 -10.67 -0.41 -0.27
CA VAL A 77 -9.25 -0.60 0.11
C VAL A 77 -8.86 -2.07 0.07
N PHE A 78 -7.90 -2.42 -0.78
CA PHE A 78 -7.31 -3.74 -0.90
C PHE A 78 -5.92 -3.86 -0.27
N ASP A 79 -5.45 -2.81 0.39
CA ASP A 79 -4.21 -2.79 1.16
C ASP A 79 -4.46 -2.55 2.64
N PHE A 80 -4.13 -3.52 3.49
CA PHE A 80 -4.37 -3.40 4.93
C PHE A 80 -3.49 -2.35 5.62
N GLY A 81 -2.31 -2.01 5.07
CA GLY A 81 -1.50 -0.90 5.57
C GLY A 81 -2.14 0.46 5.30
N SER A 82 -2.68 0.65 4.10
CA SER A 82 -3.48 1.85 3.78
C SER A 82 -4.77 1.90 4.59
N LEU A 83 -5.43 0.73 4.81
CA LEU A 83 -6.64 0.65 5.62
C LEU A 83 -6.39 1.10 7.07
N ASP A 84 -5.32 0.59 7.70
CA ASP A 84 -4.98 0.98 9.07
C ASP A 84 -4.56 2.45 9.18
N THR A 85 -3.95 2.99 8.12
CA THR A 85 -3.66 4.42 8.02
C THR A 85 -4.94 5.24 7.97
N LEU A 86 -5.90 4.88 7.12
CA LEU A 86 -7.19 5.56 7.05
C LEU A 86 -7.96 5.48 8.38
N GLU A 87 -7.92 4.32 9.04
CA GLU A 87 -8.51 4.15 10.37
C GLU A 87 -7.84 5.05 11.41
N ALA A 88 -6.49 5.12 11.43
CA ALA A 88 -5.75 6.02 12.33
C ALA A 88 -6.08 7.50 12.09
N LEU A 89 -6.45 7.86 10.86
CA LEU A 89 -6.89 9.21 10.47
C LEU A 89 -8.39 9.44 10.71
N GLY A 90 -9.15 8.45 11.19
CA GLY A 90 -10.59 8.55 11.40
C GLY A 90 -11.41 8.62 10.10
N VAL A 91 -10.90 8.04 9.01
CA VAL A 91 -11.55 8.00 7.70
C VAL A 91 -12.33 6.69 7.55
N ASN A 92 -13.61 6.79 7.23
CA ASN A 92 -14.43 5.63 6.93
C ASN A 92 -14.21 5.11 5.51
N VAL A 93 -14.29 3.80 5.32
CA VAL A 93 -14.21 3.14 4.03
C VAL A 93 -15.53 2.44 3.69
N LEU A 94 -15.80 2.25 2.39
CA LEU A 94 -17.00 1.56 1.91
C LEU A 94 -16.91 0.05 2.16
N GLY A 95 -15.74 -0.54 1.94
CA GLY A 95 -15.52 -1.97 2.10
C GLY A 95 -14.11 -2.40 1.71
N ILE A 96 -13.83 -3.67 1.97
CA ILE A 96 -12.52 -4.30 1.87
C ILE A 96 -12.64 -5.77 1.45
N PRO A 97 -11.55 -6.45 1.06
CA PRO A 97 -11.54 -7.91 0.97
C PRO A 97 -11.59 -8.52 2.38
N LYS A 98 -12.64 -9.30 2.69
CA LYS A 98 -12.85 -9.81 4.06
C LYS A 98 -12.27 -11.21 4.33
N ALA A 99 -11.79 -11.93 3.32
CA ALA A 99 -11.38 -13.32 3.50
C ALA A 99 -10.25 -13.53 4.52
N ASN A 100 -9.33 -12.58 4.67
CA ASN A 100 -8.19 -12.72 5.59
C ASN A 100 -7.90 -11.41 6.34
N ILE A 101 -8.91 -10.87 7.03
CA ILE A 101 -8.75 -9.63 7.80
C ILE A 101 -7.78 -9.89 8.97
N PRO A 102 -6.69 -9.10 9.11
CA PRO A 102 -5.81 -9.16 10.27
C PRO A 102 -6.55 -8.94 11.58
N ALA A 103 -6.13 -9.61 12.65
CA ALA A 103 -6.84 -9.58 13.93
C ALA A 103 -7.02 -8.15 14.48
N TYR A 104 -6.02 -7.28 14.31
CA TYR A 104 -6.07 -5.88 14.79
C TYR A 104 -7.02 -4.98 13.98
N LEU A 105 -7.49 -5.44 12.80
CA LEU A 105 -8.49 -4.79 11.96
C LEU A 105 -9.85 -5.50 12.01
N SER A 106 -10.10 -6.29 13.06
CA SER A 106 -11.31 -7.14 13.17
C SER A 106 -12.63 -6.35 13.16
N GLU A 107 -12.62 -5.04 13.41
CA GLU A 107 -13.81 -4.19 13.28
C GLU A 107 -14.39 -4.18 11.87
N TYR A 108 -13.55 -4.37 10.84
CA TYR A 108 -13.99 -4.44 9.44
C TYR A 108 -14.74 -5.73 9.08
N LYS A 109 -14.88 -6.68 10.02
CA LYS A 109 -15.80 -7.83 9.91
C LYS A 109 -17.27 -7.41 10.03
N ASP A 110 -17.53 -6.23 10.63
CA ASP A 110 -18.88 -5.68 10.77
C ASP A 110 -19.60 -5.64 9.41
N PRO A 111 -20.89 -6.06 9.34
CA PRO A 111 -21.69 -6.02 8.10
C PRO A 111 -21.86 -4.63 7.45
N LYS A 112 -21.62 -3.55 8.20
CA LYS A 112 -21.64 -2.19 7.64
C LYS A 112 -20.60 -1.96 6.54
N TYR A 113 -19.48 -2.69 6.58
CA TYR A 113 -18.47 -2.68 5.52
C TYR A 113 -18.79 -3.75 4.49
N LEU A 114 -18.73 -3.40 3.21
CA LEU A 114 -18.95 -4.37 2.13
C LEU A 114 -17.78 -5.34 2.01
N ASP A 115 -18.08 -6.57 1.60
CA ASP A 115 -17.09 -7.59 1.31
C ASP A 115 -16.79 -7.62 -0.19
N PHE A 116 -15.51 -7.55 -0.55
CA PHE A 116 -15.01 -7.61 -1.91
C PHE A 116 -14.10 -8.82 -2.18
N GLY A 117 -14.31 -9.92 -1.45
CA GLY A 117 -13.63 -11.18 -1.65
C GLY A 117 -12.30 -11.29 -0.91
N ALA A 118 -11.25 -11.68 -1.62
CA ALA A 118 -9.91 -11.89 -1.06
C ALA A 118 -8.86 -10.96 -1.68
N LEU A 119 -7.72 -10.77 -0.98
CA LEU A 119 -6.60 -9.93 -1.46
C LEU A 119 -6.07 -10.35 -2.85
N LYS A 120 -6.15 -11.64 -3.20
CA LYS A 120 -5.66 -12.16 -4.49
C LYS A 120 -6.77 -12.50 -5.47
N GLU A 121 -8.01 -12.53 -4.99
CA GLU A 121 -9.21 -12.87 -5.76
C GLU A 121 -10.28 -11.83 -5.45
N PRO A 122 -10.15 -10.59 -6.02
CA PRO A 122 -11.15 -9.54 -5.87
C PRO A 122 -12.46 -9.93 -6.53
N ASP A 123 -13.57 -9.63 -5.88
CA ASP A 123 -14.91 -9.73 -6.47
C ASP A 123 -15.22 -8.45 -7.26
N PHE A 124 -14.81 -8.40 -8.52
CA PHE A 124 -15.01 -7.24 -9.40
C PHE A 124 -16.49 -6.93 -9.67
N GLU A 125 -17.36 -7.95 -9.63
CA GLU A 125 -18.80 -7.74 -9.80
C GLU A 125 -19.37 -6.97 -8.60
N ALA A 126 -19.04 -7.38 -7.38
CA ALA A 126 -19.43 -6.68 -6.16
C ALA A 126 -18.85 -5.26 -6.10
N ILE A 127 -17.57 -5.08 -6.49
CA ILE A 127 -16.91 -3.77 -6.53
C ILE A 127 -17.64 -2.84 -7.51
N HIS A 128 -17.89 -3.30 -8.73
CA HIS A 128 -18.59 -2.50 -9.75
C HIS A 128 -20.00 -2.13 -9.31
N ALA A 129 -20.76 -3.08 -8.72
CA ALA A 129 -22.10 -2.83 -8.19
C ALA A 129 -22.11 -1.81 -7.05
N ALA A 130 -21.04 -1.78 -6.26
CA ALA A 130 -20.88 -0.84 -5.14
C ALA A 130 -20.57 0.60 -5.58
N LYS A 131 -20.18 0.85 -6.82
CA LYS A 131 -19.88 2.18 -7.39
C LYS A 131 -18.94 3.00 -6.49
N PRO A 132 -17.70 2.56 -6.26
CA PRO A 132 -16.72 3.34 -5.52
C PRO A 132 -16.39 4.63 -6.28
N ASP A 133 -15.92 5.65 -5.56
CA ASP A 133 -15.39 6.89 -6.13
C ASP A 133 -13.86 6.97 -6.00
N PHE A 134 -13.26 6.03 -5.25
CA PHE A 134 -11.82 5.89 -5.09
C PHE A 134 -11.44 4.48 -4.65
N MET A 135 -10.29 3.99 -5.13
CA MET A 135 -9.77 2.68 -4.72
C MET A 135 -8.27 2.74 -4.40
N ILE A 136 -7.87 2.00 -3.35
CA ILE A 136 -6.47 1.82 -2.97
C ILE A 136 -6.14 0.33 -3.07
N ILE A 137 -5.16 0.02 -3.90
CA ILE A 137 -4.58 -1.32 -4.03
C ILE A 137 -3.10 -1.31 -3.67
N ALA A 138 -2.49 -2.48 -3.57
CA ALA A 138 -1.06 -2.63 -3.34
C ALA A 138 -0.44 -3.65 -4.30
N ILE A 139 0.81 -4.00 -4.03
CA ILE A 139 1.61 -4.88 -4.91
C ILE A 139 0.96 -6.24 -5.21
N ARG A 140 0.09 -6.77 -4.30
CA ARG A 140 -0.62 -8.04 -4.52
C ARG A 140 -1.64 -7.93 -5.65
N GLN A 141 -2.24 -6.76 -5.83
CA GLN A 141 -3.24 -6.46 -6.84
C GLN A 141 -2.64 -5.73 -8.06
N ALA A 142 -1.35 -5.37 -8.05
CA ALA A 142 -0.71 -4.64 -9.15
C ALA A 142 -0.96 -5.25 -10.55
N PRO A 143 -0.96 -6.59 -10.73
CA PRO A 143 -1.29 -7.21 -12.03
C PRO A 143 -2.73 -6.97 -12.51
N LEU A 144 -3.62 -6.55 -11.61
CA LEU A 144 -5.04 -6.29 -11.87
C LEU A 144 -5.37 -4.79 -11.90
N TYR A 145 -4.33 -3.92 -11.88
CA TYR A 145 -4.49 -2.47 -11.78
C TYR A 145 -5.48 -1.90 -12.81
N GLU A 146 -5.37 -2.30 -14.07
CA GLU A 146 -6.22 -1.80 -15.15
C GLU A 146 -7.70 -2.13 -14.88
N GLN A 147 -8.01 -3.32 -14.37
CA GLN A 147 -9.39 -3.74 -14.06
C GLN A 147 -9.98 -2.89 -12.92
N PHE A 148 -9.18 -2.53 -11.92
CA PHE A 148 -9.60 -1.58 -10.88
C PHE A 148 -9.81 -0.19 -11.46
N ALA A 149 -8.86 0.31 -12.26
CA ALA A 149 -8.89 1.66 -12.84
C ALA A 149 -10.05 1.87 -13.83
N GLU A 150 -10.57 0.81 -14.47
CA GLU A 150 -11.79 0.85 -15.29
C GLU A 150 -13.05 1.12 -14.45
N ILE A 151 -13.06 0.80 -13.15
CA ILE A 151 -14.22 0.99 -12.28
C ILE A 151 -14.21 2.36 -11.62
N ALA A 152 -13.06 2.79 -11.05
CA ALA A 152 -12.92 4.08 -10.38
C ALA A 152 -11.45 4.53 -10.32
N PRO A 153 -11.16 5.83 -10.05
CA PRO A 153 -9.81 6.30 -9.77
C PRO A 153 -9.12 5.40 -8.75
N THR A 154 -7.99 4.79 -9.16
CA THR A 154 -7.27 3.79 -8.37
C THR A 154 -5.81 4.20 -8.18
N ILE A 155 -5.31 4.09 -6.96
CA ILE A 155 -3.88 4.23 -6.66
C ILE A 155 -3.29 2.88 -6.23
N ASN A 156 -2.05 2.63 -6.61
CA ASN A 156 -1.29 1.46 -6.20
C ASN A 156 -0.21 1.90 -5.20
N TYR A 157 -0.52 1.78 -3.92
CA TYR A 157 0.37 2.13 -2.83
C TYR A 157 1.11 0.90 -2.29
N ASN A 158 2.36 1.12 -1.92
CA ASN A 158 3.17 0.18 -1.15
C ASN A 158 4.23 0.96 -0.38
N VAL A 159 4.73 0.39 0.70
CA VAL A 159 5.93 0.90 1.35
C VAL A 159 7.14 0.31 0.64
N ASP A 160 8.13 1.13 0.36
CA ASP A 160 9.44 0.71 -0.15
C ASP A 160 10.25 0.11 1.00
N ASP A 161 10.57 -1.16 0.91
CA ASP A 161 11.30 -1.90 1.95
C ASP A 161 12.69 -1.26 2.24
N GLN A 162 13.32 -0.63 1.24
CA GLN A 162 14.62 0.03 1.38
C GLN A 162 14.51 1.46 1.95
N ASN A 163 13.33 2.10 1.82
CA ASN A 163 13.05 3.47 2.27
C ASN A 163 11.75 3.52 3.08
N TYR A 164 11.59 2.59 4.03
CA TYR A 164 10.34 2.34 4.73
C TYR A 164 9.70 3.61 5.30
N MET A 165 10.41 4.35 6.16
CA MET A 165 9.84 5.53 6.83
C MET A 165 9.60 6.70 5.88
N ALA A 166 10.38 6.84 4.81
CA ALA A 166 10.17 7.89 3.81
C ALA A 166 8.88 7.62 3.03
N SER A 167 8.69 6.40 2.53
CA SER A 167 7.50 6.02 1.78
C SER A 167 6.24 5.95 2.65
N LEU A 168 6.34 5.46 3.91
CA LEU A 168 5.23 5.55 4.88
C LEU A 168 4.81 7.00 5.11
N THR A 169 5.78 7.90 5.29
CA THR A 169 5.53 9.33 5.51
C THR A 169 4.84 9.96 4.30
N GLU A 170 5.30 9.67 3.10
CA GLU A 170 4.69 10.15 1.86
C GLU A 170 3.26 9.64 1.70
N ASN A 171 3.04 8.33 1.88
CA ASN A 171 1.72 7.70 1.78
C ASN A 171 0.74 8.28 2.81
N ALA A 172 1.12 8.35 4.09
CA ALA A 172 0.27 8.87 5.16
C ALA A 172 -0.05 10.37 4.97
N THR A 173 0.95 11.17 4.56
CA THR A 173 0.75 12.60 4.27
C THR A 173 -0.17 12.81 3.08
N THR A 174 -0.01 12.01 2.02
CA THR A 174 -0.86 12.08 0.82
C THR A 174 -2.31 11.70 1.15
N LEU A 175 -2.53 10.62 1.90
CA LEU A 175 -3.86 10.23 2.35
C LEU A 175 -4.44 11.28 3.32
N GLY A 176 -3.64 11.81 4.25
CA GLY A 176 -4.05 12.91 5.12
C GLY A 176 -4.55 14.10 4.32
N LYS A 177 -3.79 14.54 3.31
CA LYS A 177 -4.18 15.64 2.43
C LYS A 177 -5.44 15.35 1.63
N LEU A 178 -5.55 14.14 1.06
CA LEU A 178 -6.70 13.73 0.26
C LEU A 178 -8.01 13.78 1.07
N PHE A 179 -7.95 13.38 2.33
CA PHE A 179 -9.12 13.31 3.23
C PHE A 179 -9.25 14.49 4.21
N GLY A 180 -8.42 15.55 4.07
CA GLY A 180 -8.45 16.72 4.97
C GLY A 180 -8.07 16.36 6.42
N LYS A 181 -7.07 15.47 6.57
CA LYS A 181 -6.56 14.91 7.82
C LYS A 181 -5.04 15.11 7.99
N GLU A 182 -4.52 16.24 7.48
CA GLU A 182 -3.09 16.52 7.48
C GLU A 182 -2.50 16.60 8.89
N ASP A 183 -3.23 17.23 9.82
CA ASP A 183 -2.76 17.41 11.20
C ASP A 183 -2.71 16.08 11.95
N GLU A 184 -3.72 15.22 11.76
CA GLU A 184 -3.76 13.87 12.31
C GLU A 184 -2.60 13.01 11.75
N ALA A 185 -2.37 13.06 10.45
CA ALA A 185 -1.27 12.33 9.82
C ALA A 185 0.09 12.77 10.38
N LYS A 186 0.30 14.08 10.50
CA LYS A 186 1.52 14.65 11.07
C LYS A 186 1.73 14.25 12.53
N ALA A 187 0.67 14.26 13.34
CA ALA A 187 0.74 13.86 14.74
C ALA A 187 1.12 12.38 14.90
N GLN A 188 0.48 11.48 14.14
CA GLN A 188 0.77 10.04 14.14
C GLN A 188 2.21 9.74 13.69
N LEU A 189 2.67 10.38 12.62
CA LEU A 189 4.06 10.24 12.14
C LEU A 189 5.08 10.75 13.16
N ALA A 190 4.78 11.84 13.86
CA ALA A 190 5.65 12.37 14.92
C ALA A 190 5.75 11.38 16.09
N GLU A 191 4.65 10.76 16.50
CA GLU A 191 4.62 9.71 17.54
C GLU A 191 5.49 8.51 17.13
N LEU A 192 5.32 7.97 15.90
CA LEU A 192 6.13 6.87 15.40
C LEU A 192 7.62 7.18 15.41
N ASN A 193 8.01 8.38 14.95
CA ASN A 193 9.40 8.81 14.95
C ASN A 193 9.98 8.89 16.38
N GLN A 194 9.19 9.31 17.36
CA GLN A 194 9.63 9.32 18.77
C GLN A 194 9.84 7.91 19.31
N GLU A 195 8.93 6.97 19.02
CA GLU A 195 9.09 5.57 19.43
C GLU A 195 10.31 4.91 18.76
N ILE A 196 10.52 5.12 17.47
CA ILE A 196 11.72 4.67 16.75
C ILE A 196 12.99 5.23 17.40
N ALA A 197 13.03 6.52 17.73
CA ALA A 197 14.18 7.14 18.37
C ALA A 197 14.51 6.50 19.74
N LYS A 198 13.48 6.16 20.54
CA LYS A 198 13.66 5.46 21.82
C LYS A 198 14.28 4.07 21.64
N VAL A 199 13.87 3.34 20.60
CA VAL A 199 14.44 2.02 20.29
C VAL A 199 15.87 2.17 19.81
N LYS A 200 16.13 3.06 18.84
CA LYS A 200 17.47 3.31 18.29
C LYS A 200 18.48 3.70 19.35
N ALA A 201 18.11 4.52 20.31
CA ALA A 201 18.98 4.91 21.42
C ALA A 201 19.50 3.71 22.23
N LYS A 202 18.76 2.58 22.24
CA LYS A 202 19.19 1.34 22.90
C LYS A 202 19.99 0.43 21.96
N THR A 203 19.56 0.31 20.70
CA THR A 203 20.12 -0.65 19.73
C THR A 203 21.42 -0.16 19.08
N GLU A 204 21.59 1.15 18.91
CA GLU A 204 22.72 1.76 18.20
C GLU A 204 24.10 1.34 18.75
N ASN A 205 24.22 1.21 20.08
CA ASN A 205 25.45 0.85 20.76
C ASN A 205 25.49 -0.61 21.24
N MET A 206 24.45 -1.41 20.92
CA MET A 206 24.45 -2.83 21.27
C MET A 206 25.45 -3.61 20.43
N PRO A 207 26.29 -4.46 21.04
CA PRO A 207 27.18 -5.36 20.29
C PRO A 207 26.44 -6.56 19.70
N GLU A 208 25.29 -6.89 20.25
CA GLU A 208 24.49 -8.06 19.91
C GLU A 208 23.95 -7.97 18.47
N LYS A 209 23.90 -9.13 17.82
CA LYS A 209 23.50 -9.28 16.42
C LYS A 209 22.19 -10.06 16.31
N ALA A 210 21.36 -9.66 15.36
CA ALA A 210 20.04 -10.19 15.12
C ALA A 210 19.95 -10.90 13.76
N LEU A 211 19.27 -12.04 13.74
CA LEU A 211 18.83 -12.72 12.52
C LEU A 211 17.31 -12.62 12.40
N ILE A 212 16.82 -12.25 11.23
CA ILE A 212 15.39 -12.25 10.93
C ILE A 212 15.07 -13.47 10.05
N ILE A 213 14.10 -14.28 10.45
CA ILE A 213 13.65 -15.44 9.69
C ILE A 213 12.14 -15.44 9.49
N LEU A 214 11.72 -15.91 8.33
CA LEU A 214 10.35 -16.30 8.06
C LEU A 214 10.25 -17.82 8.18
N ALA A 215 9.36 -18.32 9.01
CA ALA A 215 9.00 -19.74 9.07
C ALA A 215 7.77 -20.01 8.23
N ASN A 216 7.84 -21.07 7.40
CA ASN A 216 6.77 -21.48 6.51
C ASN A 216 6.78 -23.00 6.34
N ASP A 217 5.89 -23.67 7.06
CA ASP A 217 5.64 -25.11 6.95
C ASP A 217 6.94 -25.94 6.99
N GLY A 218 7.68 -25.82 8.09
CA GLY A 218 8.93 -26.56 8.32
C GLY A 218 10.17 -26.01 7.61
N LYS A 219 10.03 -24.96 6.77
CA LYS A 219 11.14 -24.29 6.06
C LYS A 219 11.38 -22.90 6.62
N ILE A 220 12.60 -22.39 6.45
CA ILE A 220 12.97 -21.04 6.87
C ILE A 220 13.66 -20.27 5.74
N SER A 221 13.41 -18.95 5.72
CA SER A 221 14.14 -18.00 4.89
C SER A 221 14.69 -16.88 5.77
N ALA A 222 15.93 -16.45 5.52
CA ALA A 222 16.57 -15.34 6.21
C ALA A 222 16.35 -14.02 5.47
N TYR A 223 16.30 -12.91 6.22
CA TYR A 223 16.11 -11.56 5.71
C TYR A 223 17.15 -10.62 6.31
N GLY A 224 17.82 -9.87 5.46
CA GLY A 224 18.81 -8.87 5.84
C GLY A 224 18.30 -7.43 5.73
N PRO A 225 19.19 -6.43 5.88
CA PRO A 225 18.89 -5.03 5.60
C PRO A 225 18.33 -4.80 4.19
N GLY A 226 17.47 -3.80 4.02
CA GLY A 226 16.84 -3.47 2.74
C GLY A 226 15.83 -4.49 2.23
N SER A 227 15.54 -5.56 2.98
CA SER A 227 14.57 -6.60 2.63
C SER A 227 13.19 -6.31 3.22
N ARG A 228 12.21 -7.12 2.87
CA ARG A 228 10.82 -7.01 3.34
C ARG A 228 10.68 -6.86 4.86
N PHE A 229 11.54 -7.46 5.65
CA PHE A 229 11.53 -7.37 7.11
C PHE A 229 12.73 -6.58 7.65
N GLY A 230 13.47 -5.91 6.74
CA GLY A 230 14.63 -5.08 7.06
C GLY A 230 14.37 -3.93 8.02
N PHE A 231 13.10 -3.57 8.23
CA PHE A 231 12.68 -2.55 9.20
C PHE A 231 13.38 -2.69 10.58
N ILE A 232 13.60 -3.92 11.04
CA ILE A 232 14.31 -4.22 12.29
C ILE A 232 15.76 -3.71 12.24
N HIS A 233 16.44 -3.87 11.12
CA HIS A 233 17.83 -3.41 10.92
C HIS A 233 17.88 -1.93 10.54
N ASP A 234 17.14 -1.56 9.49
CA ASP A 234 17.27 -0.29 8.79
C ASP A 234 16.64 0.87 9.59
N VAL A 235 15.53 0.60 10.28
CA VAL A 235 14.77 1.61 11.03
C VAL A 235 15.03 1.51 12.53
N LEU A 236 15.00 0.31 13.08
CA LEU A 236 15.15 0.12 14.53
C LEU A 236 16.60 -0.06 14.99
N GLY A 237 17.56 -0.24 14.07
CA GLY A 237 18.99 -0.23 14.35
C GLY A 237 19.57 -1.50 14.98
N PHE A 238 18.86 -2.63 14.99
CA PHE A 238 19.45 -3.92 15.37
C PHE A 238 20.51 -4.33 14.36
N LYS A 239 21.72 -4.65 14.82
CA LYS A 239 22.82 -5.06 13.93
C LYS A 239 22.51 -6.41 13.28
N PRO A 240 22.67 -6.58 11.96
CA PRO A 240 22.48 -7.87 11.31
C PRO A 240 23.53 -8.89 11.74
N ALA A 241 23.12 -10.13 11.95
CA ALA A 241 24.05 -11.23 12.24
C ALA A 241 24.85 -11.62 10.98
N ASP A 242 24.26 -11.46 9.80
CA ASP A 242 24.88 -11.67 8.50
C ASP A 242 24.49 -10.52 7.54
N GLU A 243 25.49 -9.78 7.07
CA GLU A 243 25.32 -8.66 6.13
C GLU A 243 25.29 -9.13 4.66
N THR A 244 25.51 -10.43 4.40
CA THR A 244 25.60 -10.99 3.05
C THR A 244 24.31 -11.62 2.55
N ILE A 245 23.24 -11.59 3.38
CA ILE A 245 21.93 -12.11 2.99
C ILE A 245 21.41 -11.32 1.78
N GLU A 246 21.05 -12.04 0.71
CA GLU A 246 20.53 -11.43 -0.50
C GLU A 246 19.22 -10.68 -0.25
N VAL A 247 19.14 -9.44 -0.74
CA VAL A 247 17.89 -8.66 -0.74
C VAL A 247 16.91 -9.28 -1.72
N SER A 248 15.91 -9.95 -1.19
CA SER A 248 14.88 -10.63 -1.96
C SER A 248 13.53 -10.49 -1.28
N ARG A 249 12.47 -10.36 -2.07
CA ARG A 249 11.09 -10.31 -1.56
C ARG A 249 10.69 -11.57 -0.77
N HIS A 250 11.26 -12.72 -1.13
CA HIS A 250 10.94 -14.01 -0.50
C HIS A 250 11.99 -14.45 0.51
N GLY A 251 13.02 -13.63 0.73
CA GLY A 251 14.17 -13.96 1.55
C GLY A 251 15.09 -14.99 0.92
N GLN A 252 16.22 -15.22 1.54
CA GLN A 252 17.19 -16.25 1.17
C GLN A 252 16.84 -17.56 1.91
N SER A 253 16.57 -18.63 1.19
CA SER A 253 16.35 -19.94 1.81
C SER A 253 17.63 -20.39 2.55
N VAL A 254 17.50 -20.75 3.81
CA VAL A 254 18.62 -21.16 4.66
C VAL A 254 18.30 -22.45 5.41
N SER A 255 19.33 -23.14 5.88
CA SER A 255 19.18 -24.33 6.73
C SER A 255 19.26 -23.96 8.23
N PHE A 256 18.88 -24.89 9.10
CA PHE A 256 19.03 -24.70 10.54
C PHE A 256 20.51 -24.79 10.98
N GLU A 257 21.35 -25.51 10.22
CA GLU A 257 22.82 -25.51 10.41
C GLU A 257 23.39 -24.10 10.16
N TYR A 258 22.90 -23.39 9.15
CA TYR A 258 23.28 -21.99 8.93
C TYR A 258 22.96 -21.14 10.16
N VAL A 259 21.76 -21.25 10.71
CA VAL A 259 21.37 -20.51 11.93
C VAL A 259 22.25 -20.87 13.11
N MET A 260 22.52 -22.16 13.31
CA MET A 260 23.40 -22.65 14.39
C MET A 260 24.84 -22.12 14.23
N ASN A 261 25.40 -22.15 13.03
CA ASN A 261 26.78 -21.73 12.76
C ASN A 261 26.93 -20.20 12.85
N LEU A 262 25.87 -19.44 12.49
CA LEU A 262 25.84 -18.00 12.65
C LEU A 262 25.78 -17.55 14.11
N ASP A 263 25.18 -18.38 14.97
CA ASP A 263 25.03 -18.17 16.42
C ASP A 263 24.56 -16.75 16.81
N PRO A 264 23.40 -16.28 16.28
CA PRO A 264 22.91 -14.93 16.54
C PRO A 264 22.53 -14.73 18.01
N ASP A 265 22.63 -13.48 18.49
CA ASP A 265 22.21 -13.11 19.83
C ASP A 265 20.69 -12.94 19.95
N TYR A 266 20.03 -12.53 18.84
CA TYR A 266 18.58 -12.42 18.69
C TYR A 266 18.11 -13.16 17.43
N ILE A 267 16.93 -13.80 17.51
CA ILE A 267 16.22 -14.30 16.33
C ILE A 267 14.82 -13.71 16.34
N PHE A 268 14.51 -12.92 15.31
CA PHE A 268 13.15 -12.43 15.06
C PHE A 268 12.46 -13.37 14.08
N VAL A 269 11.26 -13.85 14.43
CA VAL A 269 10.55 -14.89 13.69
C VAL A 269 9.21 -14.39 13.20
N VAL A 270 8.98 -14.42 11.90
CA VAL A 270 7.68 -14.18 11.27
C VAL A 270 7.05 -15.53 10.92
N ASP A 271 5.89 -15.84 11.49
CA ASP A 271 5.14 -17.08 11.21
C ASP A 271 4.18 -16.90 10.03
N ARG A 272 4.62 -17.25 8.83
CA ARG A 272 3.74 -17.22 7.65
C ARG A 272 2.62 -18.25 7.73
N THR A 273 2.89 -19.43 8.31
CA THR A 273 1.92 -20.53 8.39
C THR A 273 0.70 -20.13 9.18
N ALA A 274 0.89 -19.39 10.28
CA ALA A 274 -0.19 -18.94 11.16
C ALA A 274 -1.27 -18.08 10.47
N VAL A 275 -0.96 -17.42 9.35
CA VAL A 275 -1.89 -16.51 8.66
C VAL A 275 -2.30 -16.98 7.27
N ILE A 276 -1.70 -18.07 6.75
CA ILE A 276 -2.02 -18.61 5.42
C ILE A 276 -2.67 -19.98 5.49
N ASN A 277 -2.23 -20.84 6.43
CA ASN A 277 -2.65 -22.24 6.53
C ASN A 277 -3.16 -22.54 7.94
N GLU A 278 -4.47 -22.65 8.12
CA GLU A 278 -5.02 -23.19 9.36
C GLU A 278 -4.58 -24.66 9.54
N GLY A 279 -3.86 -24.94 10.63
CA GLY A 279 -3.44 -26.30 11.01
C GLY A 279 -2.06 -26.76 10.53
N GLY A 280 -1.24 -25.86 9.94
CA GLY A 280 0.16 -26.14 9.60
C GLY A 280 1.10 -26.17 10.82
N THR A 281 2.37 -26.55 10.61
CA THR A 281 3.41 -26.54 11.65
C THR A 281 3.70 -25.09 12.08
N THR A 282 3.56 -24.80 13.38
CA THR A 282 3.82 -23.44 13.90
C THR A 282 5.28 -23.05 13.74
N ALA A 283 5.55 -21.74 13.68
CA ALA A 283 6.93 -21.25 13.64
C ALA A 283 7.73 -21.72 14.86
N LYS A 284 7.12 -21.78 16.04
CA LYS A 284 7.79 -22.26 17.25
C LYS A 284 8.25 -23.73 17.10
N GLN A 285 7.38 -24.61 16.61
CA GLN A 285 7.72 -26.01 16.36
C GLN A 285 8.80 -26.16 15.27
N THR A 286 8.77 -25.30 14.25
CA THR A 286 9.76 -25.29 13.17
C THR A 286 11.12 -24.81 13.66
N VAL A 287 11.16 -23.70 14.39
CA VAL A 287 12.39 -22.97 14.74
C VAL A 287 13.08 -23.58 15.97
N GLU A 288 12.35 -23.98 17.01
CA GLU A 288 12.94 -24.49 18.25
C GLU A 288 13.35 -25.98 18.15
N ASN A 289 14.11 -26.31 17.10
CA ASN A 289 14.70 -27.64 16.91
C ASN A 289 16.07 -27.75 17.61
N ASP A 290 16.67 -28.94 17.60
CA ASP A 290 17.90 -29.22 18.35
C ASP A 290 19.10 -28.42 17.87
N LEU A 291 19.16 -27.98 16.59
CA LEU A 291 20.21 -27.11 16.09
C LEU A 291 20.09 -25.69 16.64
N VAL A 292 18.90 -25.10 16.54
CA VAL A 292 18.64 -23.73 17.03
C VAL A 292 18.75 -23.63 18.55
N LYS A 293 18.44 -24.70 19.30
CA LYS A 293 18.63 -24.75 20.77
C LYS A 293 20.09 -24.57 21.18
N ASN A 294 21.04 -24.77 20.29
CA ASN A 294 22.46 -24.52 20.57
C ASN A 294 22.88 -23.06 20.43
N THR A 295 22.04 -22.19 19.83
CA THR A 295 22.34 -20.76 19.63
C THR A 295 22.26 -19.95 20.92
N LYS A 296 22.96 -18.81 20.95
CA LYS A 296 22.86 -17.80 22.02
C LYS A 296 21.44 -17.30 22.17
N ALA A 297 20.75 -17.01 21.05
CA ALA A 297 19.39 -16.53 21.04
C ALA A 297 18.43 -17.48 21.81
N PHE A 298 18.51 -18.78 21.57
CA PHE A 298 17.67 -19.75 22.29
C PHE A 298 18.06 -19.84 23.78
N LYS A 299 19.38 -19.99 24.07
CA LYS A 299 19.88 -20.16 25.45
C LYS A 299 19.55 -18.97 26.35
N ASN A 300 19.46 -17.78 25.77
CA ASN A 300 19.17 -16.54 26.49
C ASN A 300 17.70 -16.13 26.41
N GLY A 301 16.82 -16.96 25.83
CA GLY A 301 15.39 -16.65 25.68
C GLY A 301 15.11 -15.50 24.69
N LYS A 302 16.02 -15.22 23.76
CA LYS A 302 15.96 -14.09 22.81
C LYS A 302 15.48 -14.52 21.41
N ILE A 303 14.54 -15.46 21.33
CA ILE A 303 13.76 -15.74 20.14
C ILE A 303 12.43 -15.00 20.25
N ILE A 304 12.25 -13.99 19.41
CA ILE A 304 11.10 -13.09 19.41
C ILE A 304 10.14 -13.48 18.28
N TYR A 305 8.96 -13.97 18.62
CA TYR A 305 7.91 -14.25 17.66
C TYR A 305 7.10 -12.99 17.40
N LEU A 306 7.16 -12.50 16.17
CA LEU A 306 6.51 -11.29 15.72
C LEU A 306 5.07 -11.56 15.30
N ASP A 307 4.14 -10.60 15.45
CA ASP A 307 2.74 -10.76 15.04
C ASP A 307 2.63 -10.92 13.52
N PRO A 308 2.31 -12.12 13.00
CA PRO A 308 2.28 -12.37 11.56
C PRO A 308 1.14 -11.61 10.85
N ASN A 309 0.09 -11.21 11.56
CA ASN A 309 -0.98 -10.38 10.99
C ASN A 309 -0.44 -9.02 10.53
N VAL A 310 0.51 -8.47 11.30
CA VAL A 310 1.14 -7.19 11.00
C VAL A 310 2.33 -7.40 10.06
N TRP A 311 3.28 -8.26 10.44
CA TRP A 311 4.52 -8.40 9.68
C TRP A 311 4.37 -9.08 8.32
N TYR A 312 3.38 -9.98 8.16
CA TYR A 312 3.18 -10.72 6.92
C TYR A 312 1.99 -10.26 6.09
N LEU A 313 0.81 -10.04 6.69
CA LEU A 313 -0.42 -9.71 5.94
C LEU A 313 -0.56 -8.23 5.65
N SER A 314 -0.25 -7.36 6.61
CA SER A 314 -0.34 -5.92 6.48
C SER A 314 1.06 -5.28 6.54
N GLY A 315 1.30 -4.35 7.42
CA GLY A 315 2.50 -3.54 7.46
C GLY A 315 2.40 -2.33 6.52
N GLY A 316 3.27 -1.34 6.72
CA GLY A 316 3.28 -0.15 5.87
C GLY A 316 2.17 0.86 6.13
N GLY A 317 1.43 0.74 7.23
CA GLY A 317 0.48 1.72 7.71
C GLY A 317 0.88 2.31 9.06
N LEU A 318 0.13 3.31 9.54
CA LEU A 318 0.44 4.01 10.80
C LEU A 318 0.29 3.10 12.03
N LYS A 319 -0.81 2.34 12.12
CA LYS A 319 -1.05 1.42 13.23
C LYS A 319 -0.13 0.20 13.18
N SER A 320 -0.01 -0.43 12.02
CA SER A 320 0.85 -1.60 11.86
C SER A 320 2.31 -1.28 12.16
N THR A 321 2.82 -0.12 11.73
CA THR A 321 4.18 0.31 12.05
C THR A 321 4.38 0.48 13.56
N LYS A 322 3.40 1.03 14.29
CA LYS A 322 3.46 1.11 15.75
C LYS A 322 3.57 -0.29 16.39
N VAL A 323 2.74 -1.24 15.96
CA VAL A 323 2.82 -2.63 16.43
C VAL A 323 4.17 -3.26 16.08
N MET A 324 4.72 -3.00 14.90
CA MET A 324 6.05 -3.49 14.52
C MET A 324 7.16 -2.97 15.44
N ILE A 325 7.10 -1.70 15.85
CA ILE A 325 8.04 -1.12 16.82
C ILE A 325 7.89 -1.79 18.19
N GLU A 326 6.65 -1.95 18.66
CA GLU A 326 6.34 -2.60 19.95
C GLU A 326 6.83 -4.06 19.98
N ASP A 327 6.54 -4.82 18.93
CA ASP A 327 6.95 -6.22 18.79
C ASP A 327 8.48 -6.38 18.85
N ALA A 328 9.19 -5.61 18.03
CA ALA A 328 10.65 -5.68 18.01
C ALA A 328 11.27 -5.21 19.36
N SER A 329 10.63 -4.24 20.03
CA SER A 329 11.07 -3.70 21.32
C SER A 329 11.01 -4.74 22.45
N LYS A 330 10.22 -5.82 22.32
CA LYS A 330 10.18 -6.93 23.28
C LYS A 330 11.56 -7.55 23.48
N ALA A 331 12.40 -7.55 22.43
CA ALA A 331 13.80 -8.00 22.52
C ALA A 331 14.65 -7.22 23.53
N LEU A 332 14.29 -5.96 23.80
CA LEU A 332 15.03 -5.07 24.69
C LEU A 332 14.54 -5.10 26.14
N MET A 333 13.49 -5.88 26.43
CA MET A 333 12.85 -6.01 27.74
C MET A 333 13.18 -7.35 28.41
N GLN A 334 13.86 -8.25 27.69
CA GLN A 334 14.23 -9.60 28.15
C GLN A 334 15.64 -9.67 28.72
#